data_02114259e2817d2470e9a04072d64729
#
_entry.id   02114259e2817d2470e9a04072d64729
#
_cell.length_a   1.000
_cell.length_b   1.000
_cell.length_c   1.000
_cell.angle_alpha   90.00
_cell.angle_beta   90.00
_cell.angle_gamma   90.00
#
_symmetry.space_group_name_H-M   'P 1'
#
loop_
_entity.id
_entity.type
_entity.pdbx_description
1 polymer ?
#
loop_
_entity_poly.entity_id
_entity_poly.type
_entity_poly.pdbx_seq_one_letter_code
_entity_poly.pdbx_strand_id
1 'polypeptide(L)'
;MMGLPRSSYYYETKTRSGLSDVELRDRIDKIHLELPGYGYRRVYQQFLRDGIRINRKRIARIMRKFQLYPCVKKMMKPRGTHSETRLRYPNLIKGKKLTAPHQVLATDITYIRLLKEFVYLSAVIDIYTRKIVGWSISRDLTHAFCKQSIEVAIKKEKPPRGVIHHSDRGVQYVCEPYVKMLLENGFEISMSAVGTPEENAFIEAFFKTLKKEEIYHREYETMEDVVKHLPSFIEEIYNRKRLHSSLGYLPPVEFETEVLKLKPADRPVQKIWGKAV
;
A
#
# COMPACT_ATOMS: atom_id res chain seq x y z
N MET A 1 -24.83 57.82 -13.79
CA MET A 1 -25.15 56.94 -12.63
C MET A 1 -24.69 55.56 -12.98
N MET A 2 -23.69 55.01 -12.25
CA MET A 2 -23.25 53.64 -12.46
C MET A 2 -24.31 52.66 -11.94
N GLY A 3 -24.87 51.85 -12.83
CA GLY A 3 -25.93 50.87 -12.52
C GLY A 3 -25.48 49.65 -11.72
N LEU A 4 -24.76 49.87 -10.60
CA LEU A 4 -24.40 48.81 -9.69
C LEU A 4 -25.58 48.46 -8.77
N PRO A 5 -25.94 47.19 -8.62
CA PRO A 5 -26.95 46.77 -7.66
C PRO A 5 -26.58 47.22 -6.24
N ARG A 6 -27.56 47.66 -5.47
CA ARG A 6 -27.38 48.17 -4.09
C ARG A 6 -26.65 47.14 -3.19
N SER A 7 -26.85 45.83 -3.41
CA SER A 7 -26.16 44.73 -2.75
C SER A 7 -24.67 44.69 -3.02
N SER A 8 -24.22 45.14 -4.20
CA SER A 8 -22.77 45.17 -4.56
C SER A 8 -22.05 46.35 -3.93
N TYR A 9 -22.78 47.46 -3.68
CA TYR A 9 -22.24 48.67 -3.04
C TYR A 9 -21.95 48.46 -1.54
N TYR A 10 -22.80 47.68 -0.86
CA TYR A 10 -22.65 47.38 0.56
C TYR A 10 -21.97 46.03 0.82
N TYR A 11 -21.38 45.41 -0.22
CA TYR A 11 -20.65 44.14 -0.05
C TYR A 11 -19.30 44.40 0.64
N GLU A 12 -19.31 44.32 1.95
CA GLU A 12 -18.08 44.24 2.72
C GLU A 12 -17.45 42.84 2.49
N THR A 13 -16.26 42.80 1.90
CA THR A 13 -15.47 41.59 1.80
C THR A 13 -15.13 41.15 3.21
N LYS A 14 -15.88 40.20 3.76
CA LYS A 14 -15.51 39.55 5.02
C LYS A 14 -14.08 39.00 4.85
N THR A 15 -13.14 39.59 5.58
CA THR A 15 -11.78 39.07 5.71
C THR A 15 -11.91 37.61 6.14
N ARG A 16 -11.61 36.69 5.23
CA ARG A 16 -11.66 35.26 5.53
C ARG A 16 -10.56 34.98 6.55
N SER A 17 -10.96 34.83 7.81
CA SER A 17 -10.10 34.27 8.84
C SER A 17 -9.69 32.84 8.41
N GLY A 18 -8.48 32.66 7.94
CA GLY A 18 -8.02 31.37 7.47
C GLY A 18 -6.69 31.50 6.73
N LEU A 19 -5.99 30.38 6.61
CA LEU A 19 -4.70 30.29 5.92
C LEU A 19 -4.78 30.90 4.51
N SER A 20 -3.80 31.71 4.14
CA SER A 20 -3.62 32.24 2.79
C SER A 20 -3.32 31.14 1.77
N ASP A 21 -3.44 31.44 0.48
CA ASP A 21 -3.12 30.46 -0.57
C ASP A 21 -1.63 30.10 -0.60
N VAL A 22 -0.75 31.01 -0.17
CA VAL A 22 0.70 30.78 -0.06
C VAL A 22 1.00 29.85 1.11
N GLU A 23 0.45 30.11 2.30
CA GLU A 23 0.62 29.22 3.46
C GLU A 23 0.09 27.81 3.20
N LEU A 24 -1.02 27.70 2.44
CA LEU A 24 -1.55 26.40 2.03
C LEU A 24 -0.62 25.68 1.05
N ARG A 25 -0.04 26.40 0.09
CA ARG A 25 0.99 25.86 -0.81
C ARG A 25 2.15 25.30 0.00
N ASP A 26 2.72 26.08 0.91
CA ASP A 26 3.91 25.68 1.69
C ASP A 26 3.64 24.45 2.57
N ARG A 27 2.41 24.32 3.10
CA ARG A 27 1.98 23.13 3.83
C ARG A 27 1.81 21.92 2.94
N ILE A 28 1.27 22.09 1.73
CA ILE A 28 1.14 21.03 0.74
C ILE A 28 2.54 20.56 0.31
N ASP A 29 3.47 21.48 0.08
CA ASP A 29 4.86 21.15 -0.26
C ASP A 29 5.53 20.32 0.85
N LYS A 30 5.33 20.69 2.12
CA LYS A 30 5.84 19.89 3.26
C LYS A 30 5.27 18.47 3.26
N ILE A 31 3.97 18.30 2.97
CA ILE A 31 3.37 16.97 2.85
C ILE A 31 3.99 16.19 1.67
N HIS A 32 4.24 16.84 0.54
CA HIS A 32 4.81 16.20 -0.64
C HIS A 32 6.30 15.83 -0.47
N LEU A 33 7.06 16.55 0.38
CA LEU A 33 8.42 16.16 0.73
C LEU A 33 8.49 14.77 1.40
N GLU A 34 7.50 14.43 2.21
CA GLU A 34 7.45 13.14 2.91
C GLU A 34 6.60 12.10 2.16
N LEU A 35 5.53 12.56 1.50
CA LEU A 35 4.51 11.72 0.85
C LEU A 35 4.25 12.19 -0.60
N PRO A 36 5.24 12.05 -1.50
CA PRO A 36 5.21 12.63 -2.85
C PRO A 36 4.08 12.10 -3.74
N GLY A 37 3.52 10.94 -3.42
CA GLY A 37 2.39 10.33 -4.13
C GLY A 37 1.01 10.88 -3.74
N TYR A 38 0.91 11.88 -2.85
CA TYR A 38 -0.37 12.37 -2.37
C TYR A 38 -1.04 13.31 -3.37
N GLY A 39 -2.21 12.89 -3.91
CA GLY A 39 -3.14 13.78 -4.60
C GLY A 39 -4.03 14.56 -3.62
N TYR A 40 -4.79 15.54 -4.12
CA TYR A 40 -5.60 16.46 -3.33
C TYR A 40 -6.52 15.79 -2.29
N ARG A 41 -6.98 14.54 -2.53
CA ARG A 41 -7.84 13.81 -1.58
C ARG A 41 -7.10 13.41 -0.32
N ARG A 42 -5.86 12.88 -0.45
CA ARG A 42 -5.03 12.51 0.70
C ARG A 42 -4.47 13.75 1.39
N VAL A 43 -4.08 14.78 0.64
CA VAL A 43 -3.70 16.08 1.19
C VAL A 43 -4.83 16.67 2.05
N TYR A 44 -6.08 16.61 1.57
CA TYR A 44 -7.25 17.04 2.36
C TYR A 44 -7.40 16.24 3.67
N GLN A 45 -7.25 14.94 3.62
CA GLN A 45 -7.33 14.08 4.83
C GLN A 45 -6.18 14.36 5.80
N GLN A 46 -4.99 14.64 5.29
CA GLN A 46 -3.86 15.05 6.13
C GLN A 46 -4.14 16.38 6.82
N PHE A 47 -4.67 17.37 6.13
CA PHE A 47 -5.09 18.64 6.75
C PHE A 47 -6.14 18.44 7.87
N LEU A 48 -7.10 17.52 7.65
CA LEU A 48 -8.09 17.20 8.70
C LEU A 48 -7.44 16.57 9.93
N ARG A 49 -6.46 15.67 9.74
CA ARG A 49 -5.69 15.05 10.84
C ARG A 49 -4.87 16.09 11.60
N ASP A 50 -4.33 17.08 10.89
CA ASP A 50 -3.59 18.21 11.47
C ASP A 50 -4.52 19.27 12.11
N GLY A 51 -5.82 18.99 12.23
CA GLY A 51 -6.82 19.89 12.81
C GLY A 51 -7.23 21.06 11.92
N ILE A 52 -6.80 21.09 10.66
CA ILE A 52 -7.05 22.19 9.73
C ILE A 52 -8.28 21.90 8.90
N ARG A 53 -9.38 22.60 9.18
CA ARG A 53 -10.62 22.50 8.42
C ARG A 53 -10.58 23.43 7.20
N ILE A 54 -10.54 22.83 6.01
CA ILE A 54 -10.49 23.55 4.74
C ILE A 54 -11.37 22.87 3.70
N ASN A 55 -11.92 23.63 2.76
CA ASN A 55 -12.70 23.04 1.68
C ASN A 55 -11.80 22.25 0.70
N ARG A 56 -12.15 20.99 0.45
CA ARG A 56 -11.45 20.10 -0.48
C ARG A 56 -11.28 20.70 -1.89
N LYS A 57 -12.31 21.46 -2.38
CA LYS A 57 -12.23 22.16 -3.67
C LYS A 57 -11.13 23.24 -3.66
N ARG A 58 -10.92 23.92 -2.52
CA ARG A 58 -9.84 24.92 -2.38
C ARG A 58 -8.47 24.27 -2.48
N ILE A 59 -8.25 23.13 -1.82
CA ILE A 59 -6.98 22.38 -1.94
C ILE A 59 -6.72 21.98 -3.40
N ALA A 60 -7.72 21.40 -4.08
CA ALA A 60 -7.59 21.01 -5.48
C ALA A 60 -7.27 22.20 -6.40
N ARG A 61 -7.86 23.37 -6.12
CA ARG A 61 -7.59 24.63 -6.84
C ARG A 61 -6.15 25.11 -6.61
N ILE A 62 -5.68 25.08 -5.37
CA ILE A 62 -4.32 25.50 -4.99
C ILE A 62 -3.29 24.58 -5.63
N MET A 63 -3.45 23.26 -5.51
CA MET A 63 -2.57 22.30 -6.13
C MET A 63 -2.46 22.50 -7.65
N ARG A 64 -3.59 22.83 -8.31
CA ARG A 64 -3.58 23.14 -9.75
C ARG A 64 -2.87 24.48 -10.03
N LYS A 65 -3.17 25.52 -9.24
CA LYS A 65 -2.61 26.88 -9.42
C LYS A 65 -1.09 26.88 -9.30
N PHE A 66 -0.54 26.12 -8.35
CA PHE A 66 0.88 26.05 -8.06
C PHE A 66 1.57 24.80 -8.66
N GLN A 67 0.87 24.06 -9.53
CA GLN A 67 1.37 22.87 -10.21
C GLN A 67 1.89 21.77 -9.27
N LEU A 68 1.29 21.64 -8.08
CA LEU A 68 1.64 20.65 -7.07
C LEU A 68 1.00 19.30 -7.39
N TYR A 69 1.56 18.60 -8.37
CA TYR A 69 1.06 17.30 -8.78
C TYR A 69 1.82 16.17 -8.09
N PRO A 70 1.13 15.04 -7.79
CA PRO A 70 1.82 13.84 -7.35
C PRO A 70 2.90 13.44 -8.36
N CYS A 71 4.11 13.22 -7.89
CA CYS A 71 5.17 12.79 -8.78
C CYS A 71 4.93 11.33 -9.22
N VAL A 72 4.82 11.10 -10.52
CA VAL A 72 4.56 9.78 -11.11
C VAL A 72 5.46 9.58 -12.32
N LYS A 73 6.57 8.87 -12.13
CA LYS A 73 7.37 8.37 -13.26
C LYS A 73 6.73 7.08 -13.80
N LYS A 74 6.57 6.96 -15.12
CA LYS A 74 6.17 5.70 -15.78
C LYS A 74 7.44 4.96 -16.22
N MET A 75 7.55 3.69 -15.85
CA MET A 75 8.60 2.80 -16.39
C MET A 75 7.97 1.59 -17.09
N MET A 76 8.66 1.08 -18.11
CA MET A 76 8.28 -0.15 -18.82
C MET A 76 8.37 -1.34 -17.88
N LYS A 77 7.39 -2.23 -17.96
CA LYS A 77 7.37 -3.52 -17.22
C LYS A 77 8.15 -4.55 -18.03
N PRO A 78 9.08 -5.30 -17.44
CA PRO A 78 9.56 -6.54 -18.05
C PRO A 78 8.42 -7.56 -18.11
N ARG A 79 8.49 -8.45 -19.10
CA ARG A 79 7.53 -9.56 -19.23
C ARG A 79 7.77 -10.55 -18.10
N GLY A 80 6.72 -10.92 -17.37
CA GLY A 80 6.77 -11.98 -16.36
C GLY A 80 6.93 -13.35 -17.03
N THR A 81 7.69 -14.23 -16.39
CA THR A 81 7.78 -15.65 -16.75
C THR A 81 6.66 -16.39 -16.02
N HIS A 82 5.70 -16.91 -16.77
CA HIS A 82 4.70 -17.84 -16.23
C HIS A 82 5.27 -19.26 -16.37
N SER A 83 5.37 -19.99 -15.26
CA SER A 83 5.66 -21.41 -15.29
C SER A 83 4.37 -22.21 -15.08
N GLU A 84 4.13 -23.19 -15.95
CA GLU A 84 3.09 -24.19 -15.73
C GLU A 84 3.58 -25.20 -14.69
N THR A 85 3.30 -24.95 -13.41
CA THR A 85 3.59 -25.90 -12.35
C THR A 85 2.44 -26.89 -12.15
N ARG A 86 2.76 -28.18 -12.00
CA ARG A 86 1.77 -29.27 -11.84
C ARG A 86 1.02 -29.24 -10.50
N LEU A 87 1.62 -28.72 -9.44
CA LEU A 87 0.97 -28.59 -8.12
C LEU A 87 0.05 -27.39 -8.11
N ARG A 88 -1.26 -27.64 -7.90
CA ARG A 88 -2.30 -26.63 -7.89
C ARG A 88 -3.01 -26.66 -6.54
N TYR A 89 -2.81 -25.61 -5.75
CA TYR A 89 -3.64 -25.36 -4.59
C TYR A 89 -4.88 -24.56 -4.99
N PRO A 90 -6.05 -24.81 -4.36
CA PRO A 90 -7.29 -24.08 -4.68
C PRO A 90 -7.17 -22.61 -4.25
N ASN A 91 -7.99 -21.75 -4.87
CA ASN A 91 -8.16 -20.39 -4.40
C ASN A 91 -9.15 -20.37 -3.22
N LEU A 92 -8.65 -20.22 -2.00
CA LEU A 92 -9.41 -20.20 -0.76
C LEU A 92 -9.92 -18.83 -0.37
N ILE A 93 -9.53 -17.77 -1.11
CA ILE A 93 -9.84 -16.39 -0.72
C ILE A 93 -10.94 -15.75 -1.56
N LYS A 94 -11.32 -16.36 -2.68
CA LYS A 94 -12.33 -15.83 -3.60
C LYS A 94 -13.67 -15.61 -2.89
N GLY A 95 -14.14 -14.35 -2.87
CA GLY A 95 -15.39 -13.98 -2.22
C GLY A 95 -15.36 -13.98 -0.69
N LYS A 96 -14.22 -14.26 -0.07
CA LYS A 96 -14.09 -14.31 1.38
C LYS A 96 -14.30 -12.93 2.00
N LYS A 97 -14.98 -12.90 3.14
CA LYS A 97 -15.14 -11.72 3.98
C LYS A 97 -14.15 -11.83 5.13
N LEU A 98 -13.30 -10.83 5.29
CA LEU A 98 -12.35 -10.75 6.39
C LEU A 98 -12.89 -9.83 7.47
N THR A 99 -12.76 -10.26 8.72
CA THR A 99 -13.26 -9.55 9.93
C THR A 99 -12.18 -9.27 10.95
N ALA A 100 -10.96 -9.78 10.71
CA ALA A 100 -9.85 -9.62 11.64
C ALA A 100 -8.51 -9.63 10.90
N PRO A 101 -7.46 -9.06 11.51
CA PRO A 101 -6.07 -9.24 11.05
C PRO A 101 -5.69 -10.72 10.99
N HIS A 102 -4.69 -11.04 10.20
CA HIS A 102 -4.05 -12.36 10.08
C HIS A 102 -4.97 -13.50 9.64
N GLN A 103 -6.09 -13.19 8.97
CA GLN A 103 -6.91 -14.24 8.34
C GLN A 103 -6.36 -14.67 6.99
N VAL A 104 -5.79 -13.74 6.23
CA VAL A 104 -5.15 -13.99 4.93
C VAL A 104 -3.90 -13.14 4.79
N LEU A 105 -2.77 -13.80 4.55
CA LEU A 105 -1.50 -13.18 4.19
C LEU A 105 -1.23 -13.44 2.71
N ALA A 106 -1.09 -12.38 1.92
CA ALA A 106 -0.73 -12.51 0.52
C ALA A 106 0.76 -12.22 0.31
N THR A 107 1.39 -12.99 -0.56
CA THR A 107 2.82 -12.90 -0.87
C THR A 107 3.03 -12.75 -2.36
N ASP A 108 3.99 -11.94 -2.75
CA ASP A 108 4.42 -11.79 -4.14
C ASP A 108 5.84 -11.22 -4.20
N ILE A 109 6.45 -11.26 -5.38
CA ILE A 109 7.80 -10.79 -5.64
C ILE A 109 7.74 -9.64 -6.63
N THR A 110 8.56 -8.63 -6.39
CA THR A 110 8.84 -7.59 -7.39
C THR A 110 10.33 -7.41 -7.56
N TYR A 111 10.73 -6.90 -8.74
CA TYR A 111 12.11 -6.52 -8.99
C TYR A 111 12.27 -5.00 -8.80
N ILE A 112 13.45 -4.62 -8.34
CA ILE A 112 13.94 -3.25 -8.23
C ILE A 112 15.12 -3.14 -9.17
N ARG A 113 15.01 -2.23 -10.15
CA ARG A 113 16.11 -1.97 -11.09
C ARG A 113 17.13 -1.07 -10.44
N LEU A 114 18.37 -1.49 -10.44
CA LEU A 114 19.55 -0.71 -10.10
C LEU A 114 20.26 -0.23 -11.36
N LEU A 115 21.35 0.50 -11.21
CA LEU A 115 22.09 1.02 -12.35
C LEU A 115 22.61 -0.09 -13.28
N LYS A 116 23.14 -1.18 -12.72
CA LYS A 116 23.79 -2.27 -13.49
C LYS A 116 23.13 -3.64 -13.31
N GLU A 117 22.27 -3.81 -12.32
CA GLU A 117 21.65 -5.09 -11.97
C GLU A 117 20.20 -4.94 -11.54
N PHE A 118 19.54 -6.06 -11.24
CA PHE A 118 18.24 -6.10 -10.59
C PHE A 118 18.38 -6.77 -9.23
N VAL A 119 17.62 -6.29 -8.25
CA VAL A 119 17.39 -6.99 -6.99
C VAL A 119 15.91 -7.29 -6.84
N TYR A 120 15.60 -8.32 -6.08
CA TYR A 120 14.24 -8.79 -5.85
C TYR A 120 13.79 -8.45 -4.44
N LEU A 121 12.55 -8.04 -4.32
CA LEU A 121 11.85 -7.85 -3.06
C LEU A 121 10.70 -8.85 -2.99
N SER A 122 10.73 -9.75 -2.00
CA SER A 122 9.56 -10.52 -1.57
C SER A 122 8.88 -9.78 -0.44
N ALA A 123 7.57 -9.66 -0.48
CA ALA A 123 6.80 -9.02 0.57
C ALA A 123 5.56 -9.85 0.94
N VAL A 124 5.16 -9.75 2.20
CA VAL A 124 3.98 -10.38 2.77
C VAL A 124 3.06 -9.28 3.29
N ILE A 125 1.87 -9.20 2.77
CA ILE A 125 0.85 -8.24 3.17
C ILE A 125 -0.30 -8.94 3.90
N ASP A 126 -0.74 -8.39 5.02
CA ASP A 126 -2.04 -8.75 5.59
C ASP A 126 -3.14 -8.08 4.78
N ILE A 127 -4.00 -8.89 4.16
CA ILE A 127 -5.06 -8.37 3.29
C ILE A 127 -6.08 -7.54 4.05
N TYR A 128 -6.33 -7.81 5.32
CA TYR A 128 -7.30 -7.07 6.12
C TYR A 128 -6.80 -5.67 6.49
N THR A 129 -5.59 -5.58 7.02
CA THR A 129 -5.01 -4.32 7.50
C THR A 129 -4.21 -3.56 6.44
N ARG A 130 -3.87 -4.19 5.31
CA ARG A 130 -2.92 -3.68 4.30
C ARG A 130 -1.49 -3.49 4.82
N LYS A 131 -1.18 -3.95 6.03
CA LYS A 131 0.13 -3.87 6.65
C LYS A 131 1.10 -4.83 5.96
N ILE A 132 2.30 -4.37 5.66
CA ILE A 132 3.40 -5.26 5.27
C ILE A 132 3.96 -5.86 6.54
N VAL A 133 3.76 -7.16 6.69
CA VAL A 133 4.09 -7.91 7.91
C VAL A 133 5.43 -8.63 7.82
N GLY A 134 5.92 -8.87 6.61
CA GLY A 134 7.22 -9.47 6.35
C GLY A 134 7.76 -9.09 4.98
N TRP A 135 9.06 -9.04 4.85
CA TRP A 135 9.72 -8.77 3.58
C TRP A 135 11.19 -9.22 3.62
N SER A 136 11.77 -9.44 2.44
CA SER A 136 13.18 -9.77 2.26
C SER A 136 13.68 -9.23 0.92
N ILE A 137 14.99 -9.01 0.81
CA ILE A 137 15.65 -8.52 -0.40
C ILE A 137 16.75 -9.50 -0.79
N SER A 138 16.89 -9.78 -2.08
CA SER A 138 17.94 -10.67 -2.59
C SER A 138 18.38 -10.26 -4.00
N ARG A 139 19.62 -10.61 -4.36
CA ARG A 139 20.08 -10.59 -5.75
C ARG A 139 19.56 -11.79 -6.53
N ASP A 140 19.25 -12.89 -5.85
CA ASP A 140 18.83 -14.13 -6.47
C ASP A 140 17.34 -14.41 -6.23
N LEU A 141 16.67 -14.86 -7.29
CA LEU A 141 15.25 -15.22 -7.26
C LEU A 141 15.11 -16.69 -6.82
N THR A 142 15.39 -16.98 -5.55
CA THR A 142 15.31 -18.33 -4.96
C THR A 142 14.10 -18.50 -4.06
N HIS A 143 13.73 -19.75 -3.75
CA HIS A 143 12.70 -20.02 -2.74
C HIS A 143 13.15 -19.63 -1.32
N ALA A 144 14.45 -19.71 -1.03
CA ALA A 144 15.01 -19.36 0.28
C ALA A 144 14.73 -17.89 0.64
N PHE A 145 14.86 -17.00 -0.32
CA PHE A 145 14.55 -15.58 -0.16
C PHE A 145 13.04 -15.35 0.10
N CYS A 146 12.14 -16.06 -0.61
CA CYS A 146 10.69 -16.00 -0.33
C CYS A 146 10.36 -16.58 1.06
N LYS A 147 11.02 -17.67 1.45
CA LYS A 147 10.89 -18.27 2.77
C LYS A 147 11.27 -17.28 3.87
N GLN A 148 12.36 -16.54 3.71
CA GLN A 148 12.79 -15.52 4.67
C GLN A 148 11.72 -14.45 4.92
N SER A 149 11.02 -13.97 3.88
CA SER A 149 9.98 -12.95 4.04
C SER A 149 8.80 -13.45 4.89
N ILE A 150 8.37 -14.69 4.72
CA ILE A 150 7.27 -15.24 5.53
C ILE A 150 7.74 -15.65 6.93
N GLU A 151 8.96 -16.07 7.12
CA GLU A 151 9.54 -16.34 8.45
C GLU A 151 9.62 -15.06 9.28
N VAL A 152 9.95 -13.93 8.66
CA VAL A 152 9.88 -12.60 9.31
C VAL A 152 8.44 -12.30 9.76
N ALA A 153 7.46 -12.52 8.89
CA ALA A 153 6.05 -12.33 9.21
C ALA A 153 5.59 -13.22 10.37
N ILE A 154 5.93 -14.51 10.35
CA ILE A 154 5.59 -15.47 11.41
C ILE A 154 6.20 -15.04 12.75
N LYS A 155 7.48 -14.67 12.76
CA LYS A 155 8.19 -14.26 13.98
C LYS A 155 7.63 -12.98 14.59
N LYS A 156 7.29 -12.01 13.72
CA LYS A 156 6.81 -10.67 14.13
C LYS A 156 5.36 -10.69 14.58
N GLU A 157 4.49 -11.29 13.80
CA GLU A 157 3.04 -11.21 13.97
C GLU A 157 2.44 -12.41 14.73
N LYS A 158 3.16 -13.53 14.78
CA LYS A 158 2.71 -14.80 15.42
C LYS A 158 1.28 -15.17 15.03
N PRO A 159 0.98 -15.30 13.73
CA PRO A 159 -0.36 -15.53 13.24
C PRO A 159 -0.95 -16.83 13.81
N PRO A 160 -2.26 -16.89 14.05
CA PRO A 160 -2.91 -18.10 14.56
C PRO A 160 -2.82 -19.24 13.53
N ARG A 161 -3.03 -20.49 13.96
CA ARG A 161 -3.15 -21.61 13.01
C ARG A 161 -4.40 -21.45 12.15
N GLY A 162 -4.36 -21.91 10.90
CA GLY A 162 -5.45 -21.77 9.95
C GLY A 162 -5.43 -20.44 9.15
N VAL A 163 -4.36 -19.66 9.29
CA VAL A 163 -4.15 -18.48 8.43
C VAL A 163 -3.94 -18.92 6.99
N ILE A 164 -4.61 -18.28 6.05
CA ILE A 164 -4.45 -18.57 4.63
C ILE A 164 -3.23 -17.80 4.11
N HIS A 165 -2.25 -18.55 3.57
CA HIS A 165 -1.18 -18.00 2.76
C HIS A 165 -1.61 -18.00 1.29
N HIS A 166 -1.73 -16.83 0.68
CA HIS A 166 -2.12 -16.67 -0.72
C HIS A 166 -0.97 -16.15 -1.57
N SER A 167 -0.70 -16.79 -2.71
CA SER A 167 0.34 -16.38 -3.66
C SER A 167 -0.12 -16.59 -5.10
N ASP A 168 0.67 -16.11 -6.05
CA ASP A 168 0.60 -16.58 -7.42
C ASP A 168 1.15 -18.02 -7.53
N ARG A 169 1.26 -18.52 -8.77
CA ARG A 169 1.79 -19.86 -9.07
C ARG A 169 3.29 -19.86 -9.37
N GLY A 170 4.04 -18.91 -8.85
CA GLY A 170 5.49 -18.88 -8.99
C GLY A 170 6.14 -20.14 -8.45
N VAL A 171 7.18 -20.64 -9.14
CA VAL A 171 7.92 -21.85 -8.74
C VAL A 171 8.45 -21.79 -7.32
N GLN A 172 8.72 -20.60 -6.81
CA GLN A 172 9.23 -20.34 -5.47
C GLN A 172 8.23 -20.71 -4.38
N TYR A 173 6.90 -20.60 -4.68
CA TYR A 173 5.81 -20.84 -3.73
C TYR A 173 5.30 -22.28 -3.73
N VAL A 174 5.64 -23.06 -4.76
CA VAL A 174 5.22 -24.48 -4.89
C VAL A 174 6.32 -25.47 -4.55
N CYS A 175 7.54 -25.01 -4.28
CA CYS A 175 8.64 -25.90 -3.92
C CYS A 175 8.41 -26.52 -2.53
N GLU A 176 8.81 -27.78 -2.40
CA GLU A 176 8.60 -28.59 -1.18
C GLU A 176 9.10 -27.91 0.11
N PRO A 177 10.30 -27.30 0.18
CA PRO A 177 10.79 -26.68 1.41
C PRO A 177 9.93 -25.48 1.86
N TYR A 178 9.35 -24.73 0.90
CA TYR A 178 8.48 -23.60 1.20
C TYR A 178 7.10 -24.07 1.70
N VAL A 179 6.50 -25.01 0.98
CA VAL A 179 5.22 -25.63 1.34
C VAL A 179 5.28 -26.30 2.70
N LYS A 180 6.33 -27.12 2.96
CA LYS A 180 6.53 -27.78 4.24
C LYS A 180 6.59 -26.80 5.40
N MET A 181 7.35 -25.72 5.25
CA MET A 181 7.45 -24.66 6.27
C MET A 181 6.09 -24.02 6.57
N LEU A 182 5.28 -23.73 5.55
CA LEU A 182 3.92 -23.17 5.75
C LEU A 182 3.03 -24.14 6.55
N LEU A 183 3.00 -25.42 6.16
CA LEU A 183 2.18 -26.44 6.81
C LEU A 183 2.60 -26.68 8.26
N GLU A 184 3.91 -26.73 8.55
CA GLU A 184 4.46 -26.87 9.91
C GLU A 184 4.03 -25.69 10.81
N ASN A 185 3.92 -24.48 10.25
CA ASN A 185 3.44 -23.29 10.95
C ASN A 185 1.90 -23.18 10.94
N GLY A 186 1.18 -24.16 10.42
CA GLY A 186 -0.27 -24.25 10.46
C GLY A 186 -1.01 -23.34 9.47
N PHE A 187 -0.36 -22.97 8.36
CA PHE A 187 -1.01 -22.21 7.28
C PHE A 187 -1.82 -23.11 6.36
N GLU A 188 -2.90 -22.56 5.82
CA GLU A 188 -3.62 -23.11 4.68
C GLU A 188 -3.08 -22.45 3.40
N ILE A 189 -2.83 -23.26 2.35
CA ILE A 189 -2.21 -22.77 1.12
C ILE A 189 -3.29 -22.46 0.08
N SER A 190 -3.23 -21.26 -0.46
CA SER A 190 -4.14 -20.76 -1.49
C SER A 190 -3.34 -20.16 -2.65
N MET A 191 -3.80 -20.38 -3.88
CA MET A 191 -3.15 -19.83 -5.07
C MET A 191 -4.16 -19.19 -6.00
N SER A 192 -3.77 -18.08 -6.64
CA SER A 192 -4.57 -17.44 -7.68
C SER A 192 -4.70 -18.33 -8.92
N ALA A 193 -5.81 -18.17 -9.66
CA ALA A 193 -5.98 -18.86 -10.92
C ALA A 193 -5.02 -18.33 -11.99
N VAL A 194 -4.79 -19.11 -13.05
CA VAL A 194 -3.96 -18.66 -14.17
C VAL A 194 -4.63 -17.48 -14.87
N GLY A 195 -3.88 -16.40 -15.06
CA GLY A 195 -4.38 -15.23 -15.78
C GLY A 195 -5.36 -14.34 -15.00
N THR A 196 -5.45 -14.50 -13.68
CA THR A 196 -6.31 -13.67 -12.79
C THR A 196 -5.47 -12.80 -11.85
N PRO A 197 -4.77 -11.76 -12.37
CA PRO A 197 -3.95 -10.88 -11.55
C PRO A 197 -4.74 -10.13 -10.48
N GLU A 198 -6.05 -9.95 -10.68
CA GLU A 198 -6.95 -9.33 -9.70
C GLU A 198 -7.02 -10.12 -8.38
N GLU A 199 -6.76 -11.40 -8.39
CA GLU A 199 -6.76 -12.24 -7.19
C GLU A 199 -5.57 -11.93 -6.27
N ASN A 200 -4.48 -11.32 -6.80
CA ASN A 200 -3.33 -10.85 -6.02
C ASN A 200 -3.21 -9.32 -5.98
N ALA A 201 -4.31 -8.60 -6.27
CA ALA A 201 -4.34 -7.16 -6.44
C ALA A 201 -3.87 -6.35 -5.21
N PHE A 202 -3.97 -6.93 -4.00
CA PHE A 202 -3.60 -6.22 -2.77
C PHE A 202 -2.09 -5.98 -2.67
N ILE A 203 -1.30 -7.00 -2.89
CA ILE A 203 0.16 -6.87 -2.85
C ILE A 203 0.68 -6.17 -4.11
N GLU A 204 0.04 -6.37 -5.27
CA GLU A 204 0.35 -5.58 -6.46
C GLU A 204 0.13 -4.07 -6.25
N ALA A 205 -0.92 -3.67 -5.51
CA ALA A 205 -1.17 -2.28 -5.17
C ALA A 205 -0.08 -1.72 -4.25
N PHE A 206 0.44 -2.52 -3.34
CA PHE A 206 1.62 -2.16 -2.54
C PHE A 206 2.83 -1.94 -3.44
N PHE A 207 3.17 -2.88 -4.32
CA PHE A 207 4.31 -2.73 -5.21
C PHE A 207 4.18 -1.54 -6.17
N LYS A 208 2.97 -1.24 -6.64
CA LYS A 208 2.70 -0.02 -7.43
C LYS A 208 2.98 1.24 -6.60
N THR A 209 2.61 1.24 -5.33
CA THR A 209 2.86 2.34 -4.41
C THR A 209 4.36 2.50 -4.14
N LEU A 210 5.04 1.41 -3.76
CA LEU A 210 6.47 1.37 -3.52
C LEU A 210 7.27 1.91 -4.71
N LYS A 211 6.97 1.42 -5.91
CA LYS A 211 7.67 1.88 -7.12
C LYS A 211 7.45 3.37 -7.39
N LYS A 212 6.22 3.86 -7.20
CA LYS A 212 5.88 5.26 -7.47
C LYS A 212 6.37 6.23 -6.40
N GLU A 213 6.28 5.86 -5.14
CA GLU A 213 6.49 6.77 -4.03
C GLU A 213 7.90 6.68 -3.45
N GLU A 214 8.67 5.64 -3.78
CA GLU A 214 10.03 5.43 -3.31
C GLU A 214 11.03 5.17 -4.45
N ILE A 215 10.92 4.02 -5.14
CA ILE A 215 11.98 3.54 -6.04
C ILE A 215 12.25 4.52 -7.19
N TYR A 216 11.20 5.05 -7.83
CA TYR A 216 11.36 5.96 -8.96
C TYR A 216 11.82 7.37 -8.57
N HIS A 217 11.77 7.71 -7.28
CA HIS A 217 12.25 9.00 -6.79
C HIS A 217 13.71 8.96 -6.38
N ARG A 218 14.16 7.83 -5.78
CA ARG A 218 15.52 7.75 -5.22
C ARG A 218 16.57 7.32 -6.22
N GLU A 219 16.18 6.70 -7.36
CA GLU A 219 17.12 6.22 -8.38
C GLU A 219 18.25 5.38 -7.78
N TYR A 220 17.89 4.28 -7.10
CA TYR A 220 18.84 3.36 -6.47
C TYR A 220 19.91 2.88 -7.45
N GLU A 221 21.17 3.00 -7.06
CA GLU A 221 22.31 2.57 -7.88
C GLU A 221 22.82 1.19 -7.46
N THR A 222 22.79 0.92 -6.14
CA THR A 222 23.39 -0.28 -5.55
C THR A 222 22.41 -1.03 -4.64
N MET A 223 22.75 -2.29 -4.30
CA MET A 223 22.01 -3.08 -3.31
C MET A 223 22.04 -2.42 -1.93
N GLU A 224 23.14 -1.79 -1.58
CA GLU A 224 23.35 -1.09 -0.31
C GLU A 224 22.37 0.09 -0.17
N ASP A 225 22.08 0.81 -1.26
CA ASP A 225 21.05 1.87 -1.27
C ASP A 225 19.66 1.31 -0.97
N VAL A 226 19.32 0.16 -1.57
CA VAL A 226 18.05 -0.52 -1.32
C VAL A 226 17.95 -0.94 0.15
N VAL A 227 18.97 -1.59 0.68
CA VAL A 227 19.01 -2.06 2.08
C VAL A 227 18.93 -0.89 3.06
N LYS A 228 19.51 0.25 2.73
CA LYS A 228 19.51 1.45 3.58
C LYS A 228 18.14 2.14 3.63
N HIS A 229 17.45 2.25 2.52
CA HIS A 229 16.27 3.12 2.42
C HIS A 229 14.93 2.37 2.43
N LEU A 230 14.88 1.19 1.81
CA LEU A 230 13.63 0.43 1.68
C LEU A 230 12.99 0.03 3.01
N PRO A 231 13.74 -0.36 4.06
CA PRO A 231 13.17 -0.65 5.37
C PRO A 231 12.39 0.53 5.95
N SER A 232 12.96 1.74 5.89
CA SER A 232 12.31 2.96 6.38
C SER A 232 11.04 3.27 5.59
N PHE A 233 11.05 3.10 4.27
CA PHE A 233 9.84 3.28 3.49
C PHE A 233 8.74 2.29 3.88
N ILE A 234 9.06 1.01 4.02
CA ILE A 234 8.05 -0.01 4.36
C ILE A 234 7.50 0.20 5.77
N GLU A 235 8.39 0.31 6.77
CA GLU A 235 7.98 0.30 8.17
C GLU A 235 7.44 1.66 8.63
N GLU A 236 8.10 2.78 8.27
CA GLU A 236 7.71 4.10 8.78
C GLU A 236 6.75 4.82 7.83
N ILE A 237 7.03 4.82 6.51
CA ILE A 237 6.18 5.56 5.58
C ILE A 237 4.92 4.77 5.26
N TYR A 238 5.05 3.56 4.70
CA TYR A 238 3.90 2.78 4.24
C TYR A 238 3.03 2.29 5.38
N ASN A 239 3.61 1.64 6.39
CA ASN A 239 2.87 1.02 7.48
C ASN A 239 2.33 2.04 8.50
N ARG A 240 3.08 3.13 8.82
CA ARG A 240 2.75 4.04 9.94
C ARG A 240 2.21 5.40 9.53
N LYS A 241 2.57 5.93 8.34
CA LYS A 241 2.19 7.31 7.96
C LYS A 241 1.23 7.37 6.77
N ARG A 242 1.37 6.46 5.83
CA ARG A 242 0.62 6.51 4.58
C ARG A 242 -0.86 6.23 4.77
N LEU A 243 -1.70 7.20 4.37
CA LEU A 243 -3.15 7.10 4.46
C LEU A 243 -3.72 6.20 3.35
N HIS A 244 -4.54 5.22 3.74
CA HIS A 244 -5.21 4.29 2.84
C HIS A 244 -6.70 4.55 2.77
N SER A 245 -7.22 4.89 1.58
CA SER A 245 -8.66 5.17 1.41
C SER A 245 -9.57 3.98 1.73
N SER A 246 -9.09 2.75 1.51
CA SER A 246 -9.81 1.52 1.87
C SER A 246 -9.87 1.25 3.38
N LEU A 247 -9.05 1.94 4.16
CA LEU A 247 -9.00 1.86 5.62
C LEU A 247 -9.56 3.13 6.28
N GLY A 248 -10.45 3.86 5.62
CA GLY A 248 -10.98 5.11 6.15
C GLY A 248 -9.93 6.23 6.27
N TYR A 249 -8.88 6.19 5.44
CA TYR A 249 -7.73 7.10 5.50
C TYR A 249 -6.90 6.96 6.79
N LEU A 250 -6.85 5.78 7.37
CA LEU A 250 -5.90 5.43 8.40
C LEU A 250 -4.66 4.76 7.79
N PRO A 251 -3.47 4.91 8.40
CA PRO A 251 -2.32 4.05 8.14
C PRO A 251 -2.59 2.61 8.57
N PRO A 252 -1.94 1.60 7.97
CA PRO A 252 -2.15 0.19 8.32
C PRO A 252 -2.01 -0.15 9.79
N VAL A 253 -0.96 0.34 10.47
CA VAL A 253 -0.72 0.07 11.90
C VAL A 253 -1.77 0.75 12.79
N GLU A 254 -2.18 1.97 12.45
CA GLU A 254 -3.22 2.68 13.20
C GLU A 254 -4.57 1.97 13.04
N PHE A 255 -4.92 1.58 11.79
CA PHE A 255 -6.14 0.80 11.54
C PHE A 255 -6.15 -0.51 12.31
N GLU A 256 -5.05 -1.26 12.31
CA GLU A 256 -4.91 -2.50 13.08
C GLU A 256 -5.16 -2.25 14.59
N THR A 257 -4.53 -1.21 15.12
CA THR A 257 -4.67 -0.84 16.55
C THR A 257 -6.12 -0.48 16.89
N GLU A 258 -6.79 0.30 16.05
CA GLU A 258 -8.21 0.68 16.28
C GLU A 258 -9.14 -0.53 16.19
N VAL A 259 -8.95 -1.39 15.18
CA VAL A 259 -9.80 -2.57 15.02
C VAL A 259 -9.64 -3.58 16.16
N LEU A 260 -8.43 -3.74 16.69
CA LEU A 260 -8.19 -4.67 17.80
C LEU A 260 -8.85 -4.22 19.12
N LYS A 261 -9.15 -2.93 19.28
CA LYS A 261 -9.94 -2.41 20.41
C LYS A 261 -11.43 -2.77 20.32
N LEU A 262 -11.92 -3.04 19.11
CA LEU A 262 -13.33 -3.38 18.88
C LEU A 262 -13.61 -4.85 19.19
N LYS A 263 -14.82 -5.13 19.67
CA LYS A 263 -15.32 -6.51 19.76
C LYS A 263 -15.36 -7.14 18.36
N PRO A 264 -15.10 -8.45 18.21
CA PRO A 264 -15.08 -9.12 16.90
C PRO A 264 -16.29 -8.84 16.02
N ALA A 265 -17.51 -8.74 16.62
CA ALA A 265 -18.75 -8.46 15.89
C ALA A 265 -18.84 -7.03 15.32
N ASP A 266 -18.13 -6.07 15.93
CA ASP A 266 -18.18 -4.65 15.56
C ASP A 266 -17.06 -4.25 14.58
N ARG A 267 -16.18 -5.20 14.21
CA ARG A 267 -15.07 -4.95 13.32
C ARG A 267 -15.53 -4.75 11.87
N PRO A 268 -14.93 -3.79 11.13
CA PRO A 268 -15.27 -3.58 9.74
C PRO A 268 -15.00 -4.82 8.89
N VAL A 269 -15.93 -5.16 8.01
CA VAL A 269 -15.78 -6.30 7.10
C VAL A 269 -15.05 -5.86 5.83
N GLN A 270 -13.89 -6.48 5.57
CA GLN A 270 -13.16 -6.32 4.31
C GLN A 270 -13.55 -7.43 3.33
N LYS A 271 -14.06 -7.04 2.16
CA LYS A 271 -14.43 -8.02 1.12
C LYS A 271 -13.25 -8.23 0.18
N ILE A 272 -12.88 -9.48 -0.04
CA ILE A 272 -11.97 -9.85 -1.12
C ILE A 272 -12.80 -9.96 -2.40
N TRP A 273 -12.41 -9.22 -3.45
CA TRP A 273 -13.15 -9.16 -4.71
C TRP A 273 -13.26 -10.57 -5.33
N GLY A 274 -14.46 -10.98 -5.61
CA GLY A 274 -14.84 -12.04 -6.51
C GLY A 274 -16.12 -11.57 -7.19
N LYS A 275 -16.24 -11.72 -8.50
CA LYS A 275 -17.55 -11.57 -9.11
C LYS A 275 -18.48 -12.51 -8.35
N ALA A 276 -19.54 -11.98 -7.75
CA ALA A 276 -20.65 -12.79 -7.34
C ALA A 276 -21.10 -13.55 -8.61
N VAL A 277 -21.08 -14.88 -8.52
CA VAL A 277 -21.70 -15.75 -9.51
C VAL A 277 -23.20 -15.59 -9.39
#